data_6ae1385817e12950c10644aac11806eb
#
_entry.id   6ae1385817e12950c10644aac11806eb
#
_cell.length_a   1.000
_cell.length_b   1.000
_cell.length_c   1.000
_cell.angle_alpha   90.00
_cell.angle_beta   90.00
_cell.angle_gamma   90.00
#
_symmetry.space_group_name_H-M   'P 1'
#
loop_
_entity.id
_entity.type
_entity.pdbx_description
1 polymer ?
#
loop_
_entity_poly.entity_id
_entity_poly.type
_entity_poly.pdbx_seq_one_letter_code
_entity_poly.pdbx_strand_id
1 'polypeptide(L)'
;MSGRLLAKRTAIAAALALVCGFGSVPAQAEGPFGPLAGSWSGTGRISLSSGARERIRCRAHYAPSNAGAALRLDLRCASDSFKFELRSNLSAFGSSVSGVWSEITRDVSGTISGTANETVVNVTARSPQFSAFLNVTTNGNRQDISIQSPGSEMSEVTISLARGSRR
;
A
#
# COMPACT_ATOMS: atom_id res chain seq x y z
N MET A 1 83.33 22.27 43.07
CA MET A 1 83.32 21.48 41.79
C MET A 1 81.89 21.06 41.48
N SER A 2 81.41 21.54 40.37
CA SER A 2 79.99 21.57 39.95
C SER A 2 79.54 20.22 39.47
N GLY A 3 78.35 19.78 39.91
CA GLY A 3 77.61 18.67 39.37
C GLY A 3 76.20 19.10 39.02
N ARG A 4 75.96 19.34 37.72
CA ARG A 4 74.62 19.69 37.17
C ARG A 4 73.80 18.46 37.06
N LEU A 5 72.62 18.42 37.74
CA LEU A 5 71.57 17.44 37.59
C LEU A 5 70.68 17.89 36.47
N LEU A 6 70.63 17.09 35.36
CA LEU A 6 69.70 17.24 34.27
C LEU A 6 68.37 16.57 34.66
N ALA A 7 67.28 17.37 34.78
CA ALA A 7 65.96 16.88 34.98
C ALA A 7 65.33 16.51 33.62
N LYS A 8 65.04 15.22 33.37
CA LYS A 8 64.30 14.74 32.24
C LYS A 8 62.76 14.98 32.46
N ARG A 9 62.24 15.88 31.71
CA ARG A 9 60.73 16.09 31.62
C ARG A 9 60.11 15.05 30.70
N THR A 10 59.43 14.12 31.31
CA THR A 10 58.56 13.15 30.57
C THR A 10 57.24 13.83 30.25
N ALA A 11 56.98 14.08 28.97
CA ALA A 11 55.72 14.56 28.49
C ALA A 11 54.73 13.36 28.28
N ILE A 12 53.70 13.31 29.09
CA ILE A 12 52.59 12.32 28.93
C ILE A 12 51.60 12.92 27.92
N ALA A 13 51.58 12.37 26.71
CA ALA A 13 50.56 12.70 25.70
C ALA A 13 49.29 11.91 26.02
N ALA A 14 48.25 12.58 26.51
CA ALA A 14 46.91 12.01 26.67
C ALA A 14 46.20 11.96 25.31
N ALA A 15 46.11 10.79 24.72
CA ALA A 15 45.31 10.55 23.51
C ALA A 15 43.83 10.47 23.90
N LEU A 16 43.06 11.52 23.56
CA LEU A 16 41.61 11.55 23.69
C LEU A 16 41.01 10.76 22.53
N ALA A 17 40.62 9.50 22.77
CA ALA A 17 39.89 8.70 21.80
C ALA A 17 38.42 9.19 21.75
N LEU A 18 38.07 9.90 20.68
CA LEU A 18 36.70 10.31 20.36
C LEU A 18 35.93 9.06 19.82
N VAL A 19 35.16 8.40 20.69
CA VAL A 19 34.29 7.31 20.31
C VAL A 19 33.03 7.94 19.67
N CYS A 20 33.03 8.07 18.33
CA CYS A 20 31.81 8.38 17.58
C CYS A 20 30.87 7.17 17.68
N GLY A 21 29.93 7.20 18.62
CA GLY A 21 28.81 6.27 18.69
C GLY A 21 27.89 6.50 17.51
N PHE A 22 27.99 5.67 16.48
CA PHE A 22 26.95 5.60 15.44
C PHE A 22 25.71 5.02 16.09
N GLY A 23 24.80 5.90 16.54
CA GLY A 23 23.46 5.51 16.94
C GLY A 23 22.75 4.93 15.74
N SER A 24 22.55 3.62 15.72
CA SER A 24 21.68 2.97 14.74
C SER A 24 20.25 3.47 14.94
N VAL A 25 19.78 4.37 14.08
CA VAL A 25 18.37 4.74 14.02
C VAL A 25 17.63 3.47 13.58
N PRO A 26 16.67 2.93 14.35
CA PRO A 26 15.90 1.79 13.90
C PRO A 26 15.17 2.18 12.61
N ALA A 27 15.45 1.48 11.52
CA ALA A 27 14.69 1.60 10.31
C ALA A 27 13.26 1.15 10.64
N GLN A 28 12.33 2.10 10.63
CA GLN A 28 10.91 1.75 10.77
C GLN A 28 10.53 0.96 9.52
N ALA A 29 10.08 -0.29 9.71
CA ALA A 29 9.57 -1.09 8.61
C ALA A 29 8.44 -0.33 7.92
N GLU A 30 8.58 -0.10 6.62
CA GLU A 30 7.51 0.51 5.84
C GLU A 30 6.33 -0.45 5.82
N GLY A 31 5.12 0.10 6.00
CA GLY A 31 3.89 -0.69 5.93
C GLY A 31 3.62 -1.15 4.49
N PRO A 32 2.74 -2.13 4.30
CA PRO A 32 2.53 -2.81 3.01
C PRO A 32 1.96 -1.91 1.91
N PHE A 33 1.45 -0.73 2.26
CA PHE A 33 0.79 0.16 1.30
C PHE A 33 1.71 1.20 0.66
N GLY A 34 2.95 1.36 1.13
CA GLY A 34 3.92 2.30 0.58
C GLY A 34 4.08 2.18 -0.94
N PRO A 35 4.32 0.97 -1.48
CA PRO A 35 4.48 0.74 -2.91
C PRO A 35 3.27 1.11 -3.78
N LEU A 36 2.06 1.23 -3.20
CA LEU A 36 0.85 1.59 -3.94
C LEU A 36 0.74 3.08 -4.26
N ALA A 37 1.47 3.96 -3.56
CA ALA A 37 1.34 5.40 -3.62
C ALA A 37 1.19 5.98 -5.04
N GLY A 38 0.25 6.91 -5.21
CA GLY A 38 0.10 7.70 -6.42
C GLY A 38 -1.15 7.37 -7.25
N SER A 39 -1.14 7.85 -8.49
CA SER A 39 -2.26 7.70 -9.42
C SER A 39 -1.98 6.58 -10.41
N TRP A 40 -2.99 5.77 -10.66
CA TRP A 40 -2.95 4.62 -11.53
C TRP A 40 -4.13 4.66 -12.50
N SER A 41 -3.93 4.18 -13.71
CA SER A 41 -5.01 4.10 -14.68
C SER A 41 -4.86 2.88 -15.60
N GLY A 42 -5.98 2.39 -16.10
CA GLY A 42 -5.96 1.26 -17.00
C GLY A 42 -7.34 0.77 -17.39
N THR A 43 -7.37 -0.48 -17.82
CA THR A 43 -8.59 -1.11 -18.31
C THR A 43 -8.83 -2.45 -17.62
N GLY A 44 -10.07 -2.90 -17.69
CA GLY A 44 -10.45 -4.19 -17.13
C GLY A 44 -11.67 -4.78 -17.85
N ARG A 45 -12.20 -5.83 -17.26
CA ARG A 45 -13.38 -6.53 -17.72
C ARG A 45 -14.27 -6.88 -16.54
N ILE A 46 -15.57 -6.69 -16.72
CA ILE A 46 -16.61 -7.21 -15.84
C ILE A 46 -17.17 -8.46 -16.48
N SER A 47 -17.34 -9.53 -15.71
CA SER A 47 -18.13 -10.71 -16.09
C SER A 47 -19.41 -10.70 -15.26
N LEU A 48 -20.54 -10.78 -15.92
CA LEU A 48 -21.86 -10.80 -15.28
C LEU A 48 -22.31 -12.25 -15.03
N SER A 49 -23.19 -12.44 -14.07
CA SER A 49 -23.82 -13.74 -13.78
C SER A 49 -24.62 -14.30 -14.95
N SER A 50 -25.09 -13.44 -15.86
CA SER A 50 -25.73 -13.80 -17.13
C SER A 50 -24.76 -14.38 -18.18
N GLY A 51 -23.44 -14.35 -17.94
CA GLY A 51 -22.40 -14.70 -18.90
C GLY A 51 -21.95 -13.54 -19.81
N ALA A 52 -22.63 -12.40 -19.76
CA ALA A 52 -22.21 -11.21 -20.51
C ALA A 52 -20.90 -10.64 -19.95
N ARG A 53 -20.12 -10.00 -20.82
CA ARG A 53 -18.83 -9.38 -20.46
C ARG A 53 -18.77 -7.97 -21.00
N GLU A 54 -18.21 -7.07 -20.19
CA GLU A 54 -18.08 -5.67 -20.54
C GLU A 54 -16.67 -5.14 -20.21
N ARG A 55 -16.15 -4.29 -21.07
CA ARG A 55 -14.87 -3.62 -20.84
C ARG A 55 -15.07 -2.39 -19.97
N ILE A 56 -14.21 -2.20 -18.97
CA ILE A 56 -14.19 -1.00 -18.12
C ILE A 56 -12.88 -0.24 -18.24
N ARG A 57 -12.93 1.05 -17.97
CA ARG A 57 -11.77 1.92 -17.76
C ARG A 57 -11.74 2.38 -16.32
N CYS A 58 -10.60 2.27 -15.68
CA CYS A 58 -10.43 2.58 -14.27
C CYS A 58 -9.33 3.61 -14.04
N ARG A 59 -9.52 4.41 -12.99
CA ARG A 59 -8.52 5.28 -12.39
C ARG A 59 -8.55 5.09 -10.89
N ALA A 60 -7.39 4.87 -10.30
CA ALA A 60 -7.22 4.74 -8.86
C ALA A 60 -6.24 5.80 -8.35
N HIS A 61 -6.51 6.31 -7.16
CA HIS A 61 -5.58 7.13 -6.41
C HIS A 61 -5.37 6.51 -5.04
N TYR A 62 -4.12 6.15 -4.76
CA TYR A 62 -3.70 5.57 -3.49
C TYR A 62 -2.90 6.62 -2.72
N ALA A 63 -3.34 6.92 -1.51
CA ALA A 63 -2.69 7.84 -0.58
C ALA A 63 -2.29 7.10 0.71
N PRO A 64 -1.12 6.44 0.74
CA PRO A 64 -0.59 5.85 1.96
C PRO A 64 -0.22 6.93 2.98
N SER A 65 -0.32 6.58 4.26
CA SER A 65 0.11 7.39 5.40
C SER A 65 0.65 6.49 6.52
N ASN A 66 1.12 7.07 7.63
CA ASN A 66 1.70 6.33 8.75
C ASN A 66 2.80 5.36 8.28
N ALA A 67 3.80 5.87 7.53
CA ALA A 67 4.87 5.05 6.95
C ALA A 67 4.33 3.84 6.16
N GLY A 68 3.24 3.98 5.43
CA GLY A 68 2.64 2.92 4.62
C GLY A 68 1.73 1.95 5.38
N ALA A 69 1.50 2.15 6.69
CA ALA A 69 0.61 1.30 7.48
C ALA A 69 -0.87 1.69 7.37
N ALA A 70 -1.19 2.84 6.80
CA ALA A 70 -2.56 3.25 6.51
C ALA A 70 -2.69 3.61 5.02
N LEU A 71 -3.88 3.41 4.46
CA LEU A 71 -4.17 3.67 3.06
C LEU A 71 -5.54 4.29 2.89
N ARG A 72 -5.61 5.39 2.16
CA ARG A 72 -6.83 5.87 1.53
C ARG A 72 -6.80 5.54 0.04
N LEU A 73 -7.87 4.94 -0.45
CA LEU A 73 -8.09 4.62 -1.84
C LEU A 73 -9.32 5.34 -2.36
N ASP A 74 -9.17 6.00 -3.50
CA ASP A 74 -10.26 6.48 -4.35
C ASP A 74 -10.16 5.78 -5.70
N LEU A 75 -11.15 4.94 -6.06
CA LEU A 75 -11.21 4.20 -7.33
C LEU A 75 -12.46 4.61 -8.10
N ARG A 76 -12.28 4.93 -9.39
CA ARG A 76 -13.37 5.20 -10.33
C ARG A 76 -13.21 4.31 -11.54
N CYS A 77 -14.27 3.58 -11.85
CA CYS A 77 -14.34 2.77 -13.06
C CYS A 77 -15.64 3.08 -13.82
N ALA A 78 -15.57 3.04 -15.13
CA ALA A 78 -16.74 3.23 -16.00
C ALA A 78 -16.68 2.33 -17.23
N SER A 79 -17.83 1.88 -17.68
CA SER A 79 -18.12 1.23 -18.93
C SER A 79 -19.33 1.90 -19.60
N ASP A 80 -19.92 1.27 -20.60
CA ASP A 80 -21.12 1.78 -21.25
C ASP A 80 -22.35 1.61 -20.32
N SER A 81 -22.39 0.53 -19.53
CA SER A 81 -23.54 0.19 -18.67
C SER A 81 -23.28 0.40 -17.18
N PHE A 82 -22.01 0.43 -16.73
CA PHE A 82 -21.67 0.47 -15.32
C PHE A 82 -20.77 1.66 -14.98
N LYS A 83 -21.02 2.24 -13.81
CA LYS A 83 -20.17 3.24 -13.17
C LYS A 83 -19.96 2.86 -11.72
N PHE A 84 -18.70 2.97 -11.25
CA PHE A 84 -18.30 2.71 -9.88
C PHE A 84 -17.46 3.86 -9.34
N GLU A 85 -17.80 4.30 -8.14
CA GLU A 85 -16.99 5.22 -7.37
C GLU A 85 -16.76 4.64 -5.97
N LEU A 86 -15.65 3.97 -5.78
CA LEU A 86 -15.31 3.31 -4.51
C LEU A 86 -14.29 4.13 -3.74
N ARG A 87 -14.56 4.31 -2.45
CA ARG A 87 -13.61 4.84 -1.46
C ARG A 87 -13.35 3.81 -0.39
N SER A 88 -12.11 3.77 0.08
CA SER A 88 -11.71 2.85 1.13
C SER A 88 -10.67 3.49 2.05
N ASN A 89 -10.78 3.20 3.35
CA ASN A 89 -9.77 3.55 4.35
C ASN A 89 -9.34 2.25 5.04
N LEU A 90 -8.07 1.90 4.88
CA LEU A 90 -7.47 0.67 5.38
C LEU A 90 -6.38 0.99 6.39
N SER A 91 -6.20 0.08 7.33
CA SER A 91 -5.07 0.05 8.26
C SER A 91 -4.44 -1.33 8.28
N ALA A 92 -3.11 -1.38 8.34
CA ALA A 92 -2.34 -2.60 8.47
C ALA A 92 -1.65 -2.66 9.85
N PHE A 93 -1.67 -3.83 10.45
CA PHE A 93 -0.88 -4.17 11.62
C PHE A 93 -0.09 -5.45 11.30
N GLY A 94 1.22 -5.31 11.09
CA GLY A 94 2.00 -6.35 10.45
C GLY A 94 1.44 -6.66 9.06
N SER A 95 1.13 -7.93 8.79
CA SER A 95 0.49 -8.35 7.54
C SER A 95 -1.04 -8.28 7.57
N SER A 96 -1.66 -8.10 8.74
CA SER A 96 -3.12 -8.04 8.86
C SER A 96 -3.66 -6.70 8.39
N VAL A 97 -4.71 -6.73 7.57
CA VAL A 97 -5.40 -5.55 7.04
C VAL A 97 -6.84 -5.52 7.51
N SER A 98 -7.29 -4.35 7.91
CA SER A 98 -8.70 -4.09 8.23
C SER A 98 -9.08 -2.68 7.78
N GLY A 99 -10.39 -2.45 7.60
CA GLY A 99 -10.88 -1.13 7.26
C GLY A 99 -12.33 -1.12 6.80
N VAL A 100 -12.69 -0.01 6.17
CA VAL A 100 -14.04 0.23 5.65
C VAL A 100 -13.98 0.64 4.20
N TRP A 101 -15.06 0.40 3.48
CA TRP A 101 -15.25 0.83 2.11
C TRP A 101 -16.66 1.35 1.88
N SER A 102 -16.82 2.20 0.88
CA SER A 102 -18.12 2.65 0.38
C SER A 102 -18.09 2.77 -1.14
N GLU A 103 -19.17 2.34 -1.78
CA GLU A 103 -19.46 2.54 -3.20
C GLU A 103 -20.53 3.62 -3.30
N ILE A 104 -20.17 4.77 -3.86
CA ILE A 104 -20.94 6.01 -3.74
C ILE A 104 -22.12 6.02 -4.71
N THR A 105 -22.01 5.40 -5.89
CA THR A 105 -23.07 5.43 -6.91
C THR A 105 -24.28 4.60 -6.54
N ARG A 106 -24.12 3.61 -5.66
CA ARG A 106 -25.19 2.69 -5.19
C ARG A 106 -25.50 2.83 -3.71
N ASP A 107 -24.78 3.71 -2.99
CA ASP A 107 -24.91 3.91 -1.54
C ASP A 107 -24.73 2.60 -0.74
N VAL A 108 -23.71 1.83 -1.11
CA VAL A 108 -23.37 0.57 -0.44
C VAL A 108 -22.06 0.74 0.30
N SER A 109 -22.02 0.26 1.52
CA SER A 109 -20.80 0.30 2.35
C SER A 109 -20.60 -0.99 3.13
N GLY A 110 -19.40 -1.16 3.66
CA GLY A 110 -19.06 -2.35 4.42
C GLY A 110 -17.67 -2.32 5.01
N THR A 111 -17.21 -3.49 5.43
CA THR A 111 -15.89 -3.70 6.03
C THR A 111 -14.96 -4.44 5.08
N ILE A 112 -13.66 -4.25 5.28
CA ILE A 112 -12.59 -4.99 4.62
C ILE A 112 -11.73 -5.67 5.69
N SER A 113 -11.35 -6.91 5.44
CA SER A 113 -10.38 -7.63 6.27
C SER A 113 -9.56 -8.61 5.43
N GLY A 114 -8.31 -8.82 5.81
CA GLY A 114 -7.42 -9.75 5.10
C GLY A 114 -5.95 -9.53 5.42
N THR A 115 -5.10 -9.70 4.42
CA THR A 115 -3.65 -9.59 4.56
C THR A 115 -3.03 -8.77 3.44
N ALA A 116 -1.89 -8.15 3.73
CA ALA A 116 -1.08 -7.46 2.74
C ALA A 116 0.41 -7.62 3.04
N ASN A 117 1.19 -7.58 1.95
CA ASN A 117 2.62 -7.31 1.95
C ASN A 117 2.91 -6.28 0.85
N GLU A 118 4.17 -5.96 0.61
CA GLU A 118 4.59 -4.93 -0.35
C GLU A 118 4.14 -5.19 -1.81
N THR A 119 3.85 -6.43 -2.16
CA THR A 119 3.52 -6.83 -3.54
C THR A 119 2.10 -7.34 -3.70
N VAL A 120 1.49 -7.88 -2.64
CA VAL A 120 0.18 -8.54 -2.73
C VAL A 120 -0.72 -8.08 -1.59
N VAL A 121 -1.95 -7.71 -1.95
CA VAL A 121 -3.05 -7.45 -1.00
C VAL A 121 -4.15 -8.46 -1.28
N ASN A 122 -4.49 -9.28 -0.27
CA ASN A 122 -5.58 -10.25 -0.30
C ASN A 122 -6.60 -9.86 0.76
N VAL A 123 -7.76 -9.40 0.36
CA VAL A 123 -8.79 -8.94 1.28
C VAL A 123 -10.17 -9.43 0.88
N THR A 124 -11.05 -9.51 1.86
CA THR A 124 -12.47 -9.73 1.67
C THR A 124 -13.22 -8.46 2.06
N ALA A 125 -13.97 -7.92 1.11
CA ALA A 125 -14.94 -6.87 1.35
C ALA A 125 -16.30 -7.49 1.67
N ARG A 126 -16.96 -7.02 2.73
CA ARG A 126 -18.27 -7.51 3.17
C ARG A 126 -19.24 -6.36 3.32
N SER A 127 -20.46 -6.57 2.84
CA SER A 127 -21.64 -5.74 3.09
C SER A 127 -22.81 -6.62 3.53
N PRO A 128 -23.95 -6.06 3.95
CA PRO A 128 -25.15 -6.86 4.23
C PRO A 128 -25.66 -7.63 3.00
N GLN A 129 -25.36 -7.17 1.77
CA GLN A 129 -25.90 -7.72 0.54
C GLN A 129 -24.99 -8.76 -0.11
N PHE A 130 -23.67 -8.64 0.04
CA PHE A 130 -22.70 -9.54 -0.63
C PHE A 130 -21.34 -9.56 0.04
N SER A 131 -20.53 -10.50 -0.37
CA SER A 131 -19.09 -10.54 -0.08
C SER A 131 -18.31 -10.61 -1.39
N ALA A 132 -17.16 -9.92 -1.43
CA ALA A 132 -16.24 -9.96 -2.55
C ALA A 132 -14.82 -10.26 -2.08
N PHE A 133 -14.13 -11.14 -2.80
CA PHE A 133 -12.73 -11.48 -2.59
C PHE A 133 -11.88 -10.67 -3.56
N LEU A 134 -10.91 -9.95 -3.04
CA LEU A 134 -10.03 -9.08 -3.82
C LEU A 134 -8.59 -9.56 -3.68
N ASN A 135 -7.95 -9.77 -4.82
CA ASN A 135 -6.49 -9.95 -4.92
C ASN A 135 -5.93 -8.78 -5.73
N VAL A 136 -4.94 -8.11 -5.19
CA VAL A 136 -4.22 -7.01 -5.84
C VAL A 136 -2.75 -7.36 -5.84
N THR A 137 -2.16 -7.53 -7.01
CA THR A 137 -0.71 -7.77 -7.19
C THR A 137 -0.07 -6.54 -7.81
N THR A 138 0.99 -6.03 -7.17
CA THR A 138 1.72 -4.84 -7.63
C THR A 138 3.17 -5.18 -7.91
N ASN A 139 3.61 -4.94 -9.14
CA ASN A 139 4.98 -5.13 -9.58
C ASN A 139 5.50 -3.83 -10.22
N GLY A 140 6.24 -3.06 -9.44
CA GLY A 140 6.76 -1.76 -9.87
C GLY A 140 5.64 -0.79 -10.27
N ASN A 141 5.55 -0.49 -11.57
CA ASN A 141 4.57 0.43 -12.15
C ASN A 141 3.33 -0.28 -12.74
N ARG A 142 3.18 -1.56 -12.50
CA ARG A 142 2.04 -2.36 -12.95
C ARG A 142 1.29 -2.94 -11.78
N GLN A 143 -0.03 -2.96 -11.87
CA GLN A 143 -0.93 -3.55 -10.88
C GLN A 143 -2.02 -4.36 -11.59
N ASP A 144 -2.20 -5.58 -11.14
CA ASP A 144 -3.27 -6.47 -11.59
C ASP A 144 -4.21 -6.75 -10.42
N ILE A 145 -5.51 -6.58 -10.65
CA ILE A 145 -6.57 -6.69 -9.65
C ILE A 145 -7.57 -7.74 -10.13
N SER A 146 -7.90 -8.67 -9.26
CA SER A 146 -9.00 -9.63 -9.45
C SER A 146 -9.99 -9.48 -8.30
N ILE A 147 -11.27 -9.36 -8.65
CA ILE A 147 -12.39 -9.29 -7.71
C ILE A 147 -13.36 -10.40 -8.06
N GLN A 148 -13.70 -11.23 -7.10
CA GLN A 148 -14.69 -12.29 -7.23
C GLN A 148 -15.82 -12.06 -6.23
N SER A 149 -17.05 -12.00 -6.70
CA SER A 149 -18.25 -11.81 -5.88
C SER A 149 -19.32 -12.84 -6.26
N PRO A 150 -19.16 -14.09 -5.79
CA PRO A 150 -20.12 -15.16 -6.08
C PRO A 150 -21.54 -14.78 -5.63
N GLY A 151 -22.52 -15.06 -6.47
CA GLY A 151 -23.92 -14.77 -6.19
C GLY A 151 -24.36 -13.32 -6.42
N SER A 152 -23.45 -12.43 -6.79
CA SER A 152 -23.82 -11.07 -7.23
C SER A 152 -23.99 -10.98 -8.75
N GLU A 153 -24.64 -9.91 -9.22
CA GLU A 153 -24.79 -9.64 -10.65
C GLU A 153 -23.43 -9.55 -11.36
N MET A 154 -22.45 -8.92 -10.73
CA MET A 154 -21.07 -8.86 -11.18
C MET A 154 -20.25 -9.95 -10.50
N SER A 155 -20.17 -11.10 -11.15
CA SER A 155 -19.51 -12.28 -10.58
C SER A 155 -18.00 -12.16 -10.51
N GLU A 156 -17.38 -11.47 -11.48
CA GLU A 156 -15.95 -11.27 -11.55
C GLU A 156 -15.58 -9.91 -12.18
N VAL A 157 -14.55 -9.28 -11.66
CA VAL A 157 -13.93 -8.09 -12.28
C VAL A 157 -12.41 -8.28 -12.30
N THR A 158 -11.81 -8.09 -13.46
CA THR A 158 -10.35 -8.06 -13.63
C THR A 158 -9.92 -6.69 -14.14
N ILE A 159 -8.85 -6.13 -13.56
CA ILE A 159 -8.35 -4.81 -13.93
C ILE A 159 -6.82 -4.85 -13.99
N SER A 160 -6.24 -4.28 -15.04
CA SER A 160 -4.81 -4.01 -15.12
C SER A 160 -4.58 -2.51 -15.18
N LEU A 161 -3.78 -2.01 -14.22
CA LEU A 161 -3.44 -0.60 -14.09
C LEU A 161 -1.95 -0.38 -14.31
N ALA A 162 -1.62 0.78 -14.86
CA ALA A 162 -0.27 1.32 -14.91
C ALA A 162 -0.20 2.59 -14.05
N ARG A 163 0.94 2.77 -13.38
CA ARG A 163 1.19 3.99 -12.59
C ARG A 163 1.37 5.17 -13.53
N GLY A 164 0.67 6.26 -13.26
CA GLY A 164 0.86 7.52 -13.97
C GLY A 164 2.25 8.11 -13.73
N SER A 165 2.87 8.67 -14.77
CA SER A 165 4.08 9.44 -14.59
C SER A 165 3.82 10.66 -13.70
N ARG A 166 4.68 10.91 -12.73
CA ARG A 166 4.69 12.20 -12.01
C ARG A 166 5.08 13.28 -13.02
N ARG A 167 4.18 14.20 -13.27
CA ARG A 167 4.51 15.47 -13.94
C ARG A 167 4.92 16.49 -12.91
#